data_c1355625cb09f13e03c020e61b3d91f0
#
_entry.id   c1355625cb09f13e03c020e61b3d91f0
#
_cell.length_a   1.000
_cell.length_b   1.000
_cell.length_c   1.000
_cell.angle_alpha   90.00
_cell.angle_beta   90.00
_cell.angle_gamma   90.00
#
_symmetry.space_group_name_H-M   'P 1'
#
loop_
_entity.id
_entity.type
_entity.pdbx_description
1 polymer ?
#
loop_
_entity_poly.entity_id
_entity_poly.type
_entity_poly.pdbx_seq_one_letter_code
_entity_poly.pdbx_strand_id
1 'polypeptide(L)'
;MGDIIETKTEIEVYATKKAVSQSAFYQAAATGMRPEWIFIVRTDEYKSEPKLKYDTDEYTIIRTYEREDKMTELTCQGLVSDAIT
;
A
#
# COMPACT_ATOMS: atom_id res chain seq x y z
N MET A 1 -0.92 6.69 -14.44
CA MET A 1 -1.29 6.59 -13.05
C MET A 1 -2.54 7.41 -12.81
N GLY A 2 -3.62 6.76 -12.40
CA GLY A 2 -4.92 7.41 -12.28
C GLY A 2 -5.43 7.57 -10.86
N ASP A 3 -4.74 6.99 -9.90
CA ASP A 3 -5.19 7.02 -8.53
C ASP A 3 -4.36 7.99 -7.71
N ILE A 4 -4.98 8.54 -6.67
CA ILE A 4 -4.31 9.47 -5.77
C ILE A 4 -4.37 8.89 -4.37
N ILE A 5 -3.20 8.84 -3.72
CA ILE A 5 -3.12 8.42 -2.33
C ILE A 5 -2.57 9.57 -1.50
N GLU A 6 -2.90 9.56 -0.22
CA GLU A 6 -2.35 10.50 0.73
C GLU A 6 -1.47 9.77 1.72
N THR A 7 -0.32 10.35 2.01
CA THR A 7 0.57 9.79 3.01
C THR A 7 0.26 10.41 4.37
N LYS A 8 0.95 9.92 5.39
CA LYS A 8 0.73 10.40 6.75
C LYS A 8 0.94 11.91 6.90
N THR A 9 1.74 12.51 6.03
CA THR A 9 1.98 13.95 6.05
C THR A 9 0.95 14.73 5.25
N GLU A 10 -0.10 14.06 4.80
CA GLU A 10 -1.19 14.64 4.00
C GLU A 10 -0.73 15.14 2.65
N ILE A 11 0.34 14.56 2.13
CA ILE A 11 0.81 14.86 0.79
C ILE A 11 0.14 13.91 -0.18
N GLU A 12 -0.46 14.46 -1.22
CA GLU A 12 -1.08 13.65 -2.27
C GLU A 12 -0.03 13.24 -3.27
N VAL A 13 -0.05 11.95 -3.63
CA VAL A 13 0.82 11.45 -4.69
C VAL A 13 0.01 10.57 -5.62
N TYR A 14 0.39 10.57 -6.88
CA TYR A 14 -0.25 9.71 -7.87
C TYR A 14 0.26 8.29 -7.72
N ALA A 15 -0.64 7.34 -7.87
CA ALA A 15 -0.32 5.93 -7.73
C ALA A 15 -1.07 5.11 -8.75
N THR A 16 -0.56 3.93 -9.04
CA THR A 16 -1.29 2.93 -9.78
C THR A 16 -1.74 1.86 -8.79
N LYS A 17 -3.04 1.64 -8.72
CA LYS A 17 -3.63 0.64 -7.84
C LYS A 17 -3.64 -0.70 -8.56
N LYS A 18 -3.14 -1.73 -7.89
CA LYS A 18 -2.98 -3.04 -8.49
C LYS A 18 -3.44 -4.10 -7.50
N ALA A 19 -4.07 -5.15 -7.99
CA ALA A 19 -4.47 -6.27 -7.15
C ALA A 19 -3.26 -7.07 -6.71
N VAL A 20 -3.33 -7.62 -5.51
CA VAL A 20 -2.31 -8.51 -4.99
C VAL A 20 -2.42 -9.85 -5.70
N SER A 21 -1.28 -10.40 -6.12
CA SER A 21 -1.29 -11.72 -6.74
C SER A 21 -1.66 -12.78 -5.71
N GLN A 22 -2.19 -13.91 -6.21
CA GLN A 22 -2.61 -14.98 -5.34
C GLN A 22 -1.43 -15.54 -4.54
N SER A 23 -0.29 -15.72 -5.17
CA SER A 23 0.88 -16.26 -4.47
C SER A 23 1.39 -15.29 -3.40
N ALA A 24 1.40 -14.00 -3.70
CA ALA A 24 1.82 -13.00 -2.72
C ALA A 24 0.85 -12.96 -1.54
N PHE A 25 -0.45 -13.11 -1.82
CA PHE A 25 -1.45 -13.17 -0.76
C PHE A 25 -1.21 -14.35 0.17
N TYR A 26 -0.99 -15.54 -0.39
CA TYR A 26 -0.76 -16.72 0.44
C TYR A 26 0.51 -16.63 1.26
N GLN A 27 1.57 -16.06 0.69
CA GLN A 27 2.81 -15.88 1.44
C GLN A 27 2.61 -14.94 2.63
N ALA A 28 1.88 -13.86 2.41
CA ALA A 28 1.62 -12.92 3.49
C ALA A 28 0.68 -13.52 4.54
N ALA A 29 -0.31 -14.28 4.10
CA ALA A 29 -1.26 -14.91 5.00
C ALA A 29 -0.58 -15.88 5.96
N ALA A 30 0.49 -16.52 5.52
CA ALA A 30 1.24 -17.43 6.37
C ALA A 30 1.84 -16.73 7.58
N THR A 31 2.03 -15.41 7.51
CA THR A 31 2.55 -14.61 8.63
C THR A 31 1.45 -13.79 9.30
N GLY A 32 0.19 -14.09 8.99
CA GLY A 32 -0.94 -13.39 9.61
C GLY A 32 -1.32 -12.08 8.96
N MET A 33 -0.74 -11.76 7.81
CA MET A 33 -1.04 -10.52 7.11
C MET A 33 -2.09 -10.75 6.03
N ARG A 34 -2.84 -9.70 5.72
CA ARG A 34 -3.91 -9.77 4.71
C ARG A 34 -3.78 -8.62 3.73
N PRO A 35 -2.86 -8.71 2.78
CA PRO A 35 -2.69 -7.65 1.81
C PRO A 35 -3.94 -7.54 0.92
N GLU A 36 -4.35 -6.29 0.66
CA GLU A 36 -5.52 -6.04 -0.17
C GLU A 36 -5.14 -5.43 -1.51
N TRP A 37 -4.21 -4.48 -1.49
CA TRP A 37 -3.84 -3.74 -2.69
C TRP A 37 -2.37 -3.44 -2.71
N ILE A 38 -1.86 -3.25 -3.93
CA ILE A 38 -0.52 -2.72 -4.14
C ILE A 38 -0.68 -1.37 -4.81
N PHE A 39 -0.07 -0.35 -4.22
CA PHE A 39 -0.01 0.97 -4.84
C PHE A 39 1.40 1.22 -5.35
N ILE A 40 1.51 1.58 -6.62
CA ILE A 40 2.81 1.81 -7.24
C ILE A 40 2.98 3.31 -7.35
N VAL A 41 4.02 3.83 -6.71
CA VAL A 41 4.32 5.26 -6.66
C VAL A 41 5.73 5.49 -7.17
N ARG A 42 6.05 6.75 -7.43
CA ARG A 42 7.42 7.09 -7.76
C ARG A 42 8.27 7.00 -6.49
N THR A 43 9.44 6.39 -6.64
CA THR A 43 10.31 6.18 -5.49
C THR A 43 10.68 7.48 -4.79
N ASP A 44 10.90 8.54 -5.56
CA ASP A 44 11.30 9.82 -4.99
C ASP A 44 10.14 10.54 -4.26
N GLU A 45 8.92 10.07 -4.45
CA GLU A 45 7.75 10.65 -3.77
C GLU A 45 7.37 9.91 -2.50
N TYR A 46 7.93 8.73 -2.29
CA TYR A 46 7.63 7.95 -1.11
C TYR A 46 8.71 8.18 -0.04
N LYS A 47 8.29 8.60 1.13
CA LYS A 47 9.19 8.97 2.22
C LYS A 47 9.17 7.97 3.38
N SER A 48 8.88 6.72 3.06
CA SER A 48 8.86 5.63 4.06
C SER A 48 7.80 5.79 5.12
N GLU A 49 6.70 6.43 4.78
CA GLU A 49 5.56 6.50 5.67
C GLU A 49 4.94 5.11 5.86
N PRO A 50 4.51 4.77 7.08
CA PRO A 50 3.96 3.44 7.33
C PRO A 50 2.52 3.25 6.90
N LYS A 51 1.82 4.33 6.58
CA LYS A 51 0.40 4.28 6.25
C LYS A 51 0.11 5.20 5.08
N LEU A 52 -0.96 4.89 4.37
CA LEU A 52 -1.48 5.77 3.32
C LEU A 52 -3.00 5.76 3.38
N LYS A 53 -3.58 6.73 2.73
CA LYS A 53 -5.01 6.85 2.61
C LYS A 53 -5.37 6.93 1.14
N TYR A 54 -6.30 6.10 0.73
CA TYR A 54 -6.83 6.09 -0.62
C TYR A 54 -8.32 6.31 -0.54
N ASP A 55 -8.78 7.40 -1.16
CA ASP A 55 -10.17 7.82 -1.05
C ASP A 55 -10.52 8.05 0.44
N THR A 56 -11.41 7.26 1.01
CA THR A 56 -11.76 7.37 2.43
C THR A 56 -11.18 6.23 3.25
N ASP A 57 -10.45 5.33 2.61
CA ASP A 57 -9.93 4.14 3.27
C ASP A 57 -8.47 4.32 3.66
N GLU A 58 -8.15 3.89 4.86
CA GLU A 58 -6.77 3.91 5.34
C GLU A 58 -6.17 2.53 5.23
N TYR A 59 -4.90 2.50 4.84
CA TYR A 59 -4.16 1.25 4.68
C TYR A 59 -2.85 1.32 5.42
N THR A 60 -2.43 0.19 5.96
CA THR A 60 -1.08 0.04 6.51
C THR A 60 -0.19 -0.56 5.44
N ILE A 61 0.98 0.03 5.24
CA ILE A 61 1.95 -0.48 4.28
C ILE A 61 2.73 -1.59 4.98
N ILE A 62 2.58 -2.82 4.50
CA ILE A 62 3.20 -3.97 5.14
C ILE A 62 4.46 -4.44 4.42
N ARG A 63 4.67 -3.94 3.20
CA ARG A 63 5.85 -4.32 2.44
C ARG A 63 6.09 -3.27 1.37
N THR A 64 7.36 -2.99 1.10
CA THR A 64 7.74 -2.10 0.01
C THR A 64 8.73 -2.82 -0.89
N TYR A 65 8.69 -2.49 -2.16
CA TYR A 65 9.62 -3.03 -3.13
C TYR A 65 10.01 -1.94 -4.11
N GLU A 66 11.28 -1.55 -4.11
CA GLU A 66 11.80 -0.57 -5.05
C GLU A 66 12.17 -1.27 -6.35
N ARG A 67 11.56 -0.81 -7.42
CA ARG A 67 11.80 -1.38 -8.75
C ARG A 67 12.94 -0.63 -9.43
N GLU A 68 13.48 -1.24 -10.49
CA GLU A 68 14.56 -0.62 -11.23
C GLU A 68 14.11 0.59 -12.06
N ASP A 69 12.82 0.70 -12.33
CA ASP A 69 12.26 1.80 -13.11
C ASP A 69 11.96 3.04 -12.27
N LYS A 70 12.53 3.12 -11.07
CA LYS A 70 12.36 4.23 -10.14
C LYS A 70 10.93 4.32 -9.60
N MET A 71 10.22 3.20 -9.60
CA MET A 71 8.91 3.08 -8.99
C MET A 71 9.01 2.17 -7.77
N THR A 72 8.14 2.41 -6.81
CA THR A 72 8.08 1.60 -5.59
C THR A 72 6.69 1.01 -5.44
N GLU A 73 6.64 -0.29 -5.19
CA GLU A 73 5.39 -0.98 -4.92
C GLU A 73 5.16 -1.01 -3.42
N LEU A 74 4.00 -0.51 -3.01
CA LEU A 74 3.59 -0.49 -1.61
C LEU A 74 2.48 -1.51 -1.42
N THR A 75 2.81 -2.63 -0.81
CA THR A 75 1.79 -3.64 -0.52
C THR A 75 1.08 -3.23 0.77
N CYS A 76 -0.23 -3.13 0.69
CA CYS A 76 -1.03 -2.53 1.76
C CYS A 76 -2.11 -3.47 2.23
N GLN A 77 -2.40 -3.42 3.52
CA GLN A 77 -3.58 -4.08 4.07
C GLN A 77 -4.46 -3.05 4.72
N GLY A 78 -5.77 -3.28 4.66
CA GLY A 78 -6.71 -2.38 5.27
C GLY A 78 -6.56 -2.37 6.77
N LEU A 79 -6.87 -1.23 7.39
CA LEU A 79 -6.88 -1.16 8.83
C LEU A 79 -8.06 -1.97 9.35
N VAL A 80 -7.77 -2.91 10.22
CA VAL A 80 -8.82 -3.69 10.86
C VAL A 80 -9.43 -2.86 11.96
N SER A 81 -10.75 -2.72 11.92
CA SER A 81 -11.43 -2.00 12.97
C SER A 81 -11.43 -2.85 14.24
N ASP A 82 -10.95 -2.28 15.31
CA ASP A 82 -10.95 -3.00 16.59
C ASP A 82 -12.36 -3.19 17.13
N ALA A 83 -13.29 -2.43 16.63
CA ALA A 83 -14.66 -2.51 17.10
C ALA A 83 -15.32 -3.85 16.79
N ILE A 84 -14.76 -4.59 15.87
CA ILE A 84 -15.32 -5.89 15.49
C ILE A 84 -14.73 -7.04 16.29
N THR A 85 -13.80 -6.74 17.11
CA THR A 85 -13.18 -7.77 17.92
C THR A 85 -13.91 -7.94 19.22
#